data_95abec0832162eb1f540082059586f66
#
_entry.id   95abec0832162eb1f540082059586f66
#
_cell.length_a   1.000
_cell.length_b   1.000
_cell.length_c   1.000
_cell.angle_alpha   90.00
_cell.angle_beta   90.00
_cell.angle_gamma   90.00
#
_symmetry.space_group_name_H-M   'P 1'
#
loop_
_entity.id
_entity.type
_entity.pdbx_description
1 polymer ?
#
loop_
_entity_poly.entity_id
_entity_poly.type
_entity_poly.pdbx_seq_one_letter_code
_entity_poly.pdbx_strand_id
1 'polypeptide(L)'
;DVYKRQILYHIMYSDKKNILQLVALLIEHGVSNIVLCPGSRNSPIVHTLANHSFFNCHSVTDERSAGFFAVGLALHGGKPAAVCCTSGTALLNIHPAVAEAFYQKVPLVVISADRPAAWIGQMDGQTLPQPGVFGSLVKKSVQLPEIHTDQDEWYCNRLINEALLELNHHGKGPVHINVPISEPLFQFTTPE
;
A
#
# COMPACT_ATOMS: atom_id res chain seq x y z
N ASP A 1 33.96 -0.99 -31.40
CA ASP A 1 33.16 -1.77 -30.42
C ASP A 1 32.27 -0.87 -29.56
N VAL A 2 31.39 -0.10 -30.27
CA VAL A 2 30.53 0.94 -29.69
C VAL A 2 29.20 0.34 -29.15
N TYR A 3 28.96 -0.95 -29.33
CA TYR A 3 27.63 -1.57 -29.07
C TYR A 3 27.53 -2.34 -27.74
N LYS A 4 28.51 -2.20 -26.81
CA LYS A 4 28.46 -2.89 -25.50
C LYS A 4 28.41 -1.96 -24.30
N ARG A 5 27.88 -0.77 -24.41
CA ARG A 5 27.32 -0.07 -23.24
C ARG A 5 25.85 -0.49 -23.09
N GLN A 6 25.63 -1.70 -22.62
CA GLN A 6 24.39 -1.97 -21.90
C GLN A 6 24.39 -1.04 -20.69
N ILE A 7 23.60 0.01 -20.78
CA ILE A 7 23.22 0.79 -19.61
C ILE A 7 22.40 -0.21 -18.77
N LEU A 8 23.04 -0.81 -17.78
CA LEU A 8 22.36 -1.48 -16.69
C LEU A 8 21.55 -0.37 -16.02
N TYR A 9 20.29 -0.24 -16.38
CA TYR A 9 19.34 0.51 -15.59
C TYR A 9 19.23 -0.23 -14.27
N HIS A 10 19.98 0.23 -13.28
CA HIS A 10 19.73 -0.20 -11.91
C HIS A 10 18.34 0.28 -11.56
N ILE A 11 17.45 -0.66 -11.31
CA ILE A 11 16.13 -0.35 -10.76
C ILE A 11 16.36 0.30 -9.40
N MET A 12 15.85 1.51 -9.24
CA MET A 12 15.98 2.27 -8.01
C MET A 12 14.61 2.41 -7.36
N TYR A 13 14.52 2.06 -6.09
CA TYR A 13 13.32 2.17 -5.28
C TYR A 13 13.25 3.51 -4.55
N SER A 14 12.09 3.77 -3.93
CA SER A 14 11.90 4.93 -3.07
C SER A 14 12.94 4.98 -1.95
N ASP A 15 13.33 6.17 -1.53
CA ASP A 15 14.17 6.42 -0.35
C ASP A 15 13.40 6.36 0.97
N LYS A 16 12.07 6.23 0.93
CA LYS A 16 11.20 6.22 2.11
C LYS A 16 11.26 4.87 2.82
N LYS A 17 11.89 4.84 4.00
CA LYS A 17 12.11 3.61 4.77
C LYS A 17 10.82 2.87 5.12
N ASN A 18 9.73 3.57 5.45
CA ASN A 18 8.43 2.95 5.74
C ASN A 18 7.86 2.22 4.53
N ILE A 19 8.10 2.72 3.32
CA ILE A 19 7.70 2.06 2.07
C ILE A 19 8.55 0.83 1.82
N LEU A 20 9.88 0.92 2.02
CA LEU A 20 10.77 -0.23 1.85
C LEU A 20 10.42 -1.37 2.80
N GLN A 21 10.12 -1.07 4.07
CA GLN A 21 9.64 -2.07 5.02
C GLN A 21 8.29 -2.67 4.63
N LEU A 22 7.34 -1.84 4.16
CA LEU A 22 6.06 -2.32 3.68
C LEU A 22 6.25 -3.31 2.53
N VAL A 23 7.08 -2.97 1.55
CA VAL A 23 7.37 -3.84 0.38
C VAL A 23 8.00 -5.15 0.82
N ALA A 24 9.02 -5.11 1.68
CA ALA A 24 9.68 -6.31 2.19
C ALA A 24 8.70 -7.24 2.92
N LEU A 25 7.81 -6.70 3.77
CA LEU A 25 6.84 -7.50 4.52
C LEU A 25 5.68 -8.01 3.64
N LEU A 26 5.29 -7.30 2.58
CA LEU A 26 4.35 -7.83 1.59
C LEU A 26 4.93 -9.07 0.89
N ILE A 27 6.23 -9.08 0.62
CA ILE A 27 6.95 -10.23 0.04
C ILE A 27 6.93 -11.40 1.03
N GLU A 28 7.34 -11.18 2.26
CA GLU A 28 7.37 -12.22 3.32
C GLU A 28 6.00 -12.85 3.58
N HIS A 29 4.93 -12.04 3.53
CA HIS A 29 3.57 -12.53 3.70
C HIS A 29 2.91 -13.06 2.41
N GLY A 30 3.65 -13.11 1.28
CA GLY A 30 3.18 -13.67 0.03
C GLY A 30 2.08 -12.87 -0.69
N VAL A 31 2.00 -11.56 -0.46
CA VAL A 31 1.03 -10.66 -1.11
C VAL A 31 1.60 -10.22 -2.45
N SER A 32 1.48 -11.05 -3.48
CA SER A 32 2.11 -10.80 -4.78
C SER A 32 1.21 -10.07 -5.80
N ASN A 33 -0.11 -10.16 -5.68
CA ASN A 33 -1.04 -9.49 -6.60
C ASN A 33 -1.41 -8.11 -6.08
N ILE A 34 -1.04 -7.06 -6.82
CA ILE A 34 -1.24 -5.68 -6.42
C ILE A 34 -2.04 -4.92 -7.49
N VAL A 35 -3.12 -4.28 -7.10
CA VAL A 35 -3.84 -3.34 -7.96
C VAL A 35 -3.42 -1.91 -7.61
N LEU A 36 -2.93 -1.17 -8.60
CA LEU A 36 -2.35 0.16 -8.42
C LEU A 36 -3.26 1.22 -9.04
N CYS A 37 -3.74 2.16 -8.23
CA CYS A 37 -4.40 3.37 -8.72
C CYS A 37 -3.36 4.49 -8.89
N PRO A 38 -3.38 5.22 -10.02
CA PRO A 38 -2.43 6.31 -10.26
C PRO A 38 -2.70 7.49 -9.32
N GLY A 39 -1.63 8.12 -8.82
CA GLY A 39 -1.72 9.31 -7.99
C GLY A 39 -0.34 9.81 -7.58
N SER A 40 -0.22 11.10 -7.26
CA SER A 40 1.07 11.70 -6.90
C SER A 40 1.55 11.23 -5.52
N ARG A 41 0.66 11.25 -4.51
CA ARG A 41 1.05 10.92 -3.12
C ARG A 41 1.48 9.46 -2.97
N ASN A 42 0.86 8.54 -3.68
CA ASN A 42 1.26 7.14 -3.65
C ASN A 42 2.36 6.76 -4.68
N SER A 43 2.87 7.73 -5.46
CA SER A 43 3.92 7.47 -6.45
C SER A 43 5.14 6.73 -5.89
N PRO A 44 5.67 7.03 -4.68
CA PRO A 44 6.78 6.27 -4.11
C PRO A 44 6.45 4.79 -3.89
N ILE A 45 5.22 4.47 -3.47
CA ILE A 45 4.75 3.08 -3.28
C ILE A 45 4.58 2.41 -4.65
N VAL A 46 3.86 3.06 -5.56
CA VAL A 46 3.57 2.54 -6.91
C VAL A 46 4.85 2.24 -7.67
N HIS A 47 5.80 3.19 -7.67
CA HIS A 47 7.07 3.01 -8.36
C HIS A 47 7.86 1.80 -7.80
N THR A 48 7.96 1.69 -6.48
CA THR A 48 8.71 0.60 -5.84
C THR A 48 8.06 -0.75 -6.12
N LEU A 49 6.73 -0.88 -5.98
CA LEU A 49 6.02 -2.12 -6.26
C LEU A 49 6.08 -2.53 -7.73
N ALA A 50 5.86 -1.57 -8.64
CA ALA A 50 5.80 -1.85 -10.09
C ALA A 50 7.16 -2.25 -10.69
N ASN A 51 8.26 -1.88 -10.03
CA ASN A 51 9.61 -2.22 -10.49
C ASN A 51 10.22 -3.44 -9.78
N HIS A 52 9.55 -4.02 -8.80
CA HIS A 52 10.03 -5.21 -8.10
C HIS A 52 9.48 -6.49 -8.74
N SER A 53 10.37 -7.43 -9.07
CA SER A 53 10.04 -8.66 -9.82
C SER A 53 9.07 -9.63 -9.14
N PHE A 54 8.92 -9.53 -7.82
CA PHE A 54 8.00 -10.37 -7.04
C PHE A 54 6.52 -10.05 -7.31
N PHE A 55 6.19 -8.79 -7.64
CA PHE A 55 4.80 -8.33 -7.70
C PHE A 55 4.19 -8.42 -9.09
N ASN A 56 2.96 -8.93 -9.16
CA ASN A 56 2.09 -8.85 -10.33
C ASN A 56 1.22 -7.60 -10.21
N CYS A 57 1.65 -6.51 -10.82
CA CYS A 57 0.99 -5.22 -10.72
C CYS A 57 -0.03 -5.00 -11.83
N HIS A 58 -1.23 -4.56 -11.46
CA HIS A 58 -2.33 -4.23 -12.36
C HIS A 58 -2.73 -2.78 -12.18
N SER A 59 -2.60 -1.95 -13.21
CA SER A 59 -3.00 -0.54 -13.15
C SER A 59 -4.50 -0.38 -13.44
N VAL A 60 -5.24 0.22 -12.50
CA VAL A 60 -6.68 0.52 -12.64
C VAL A 60 -6.93 1.94 -12.15
N THR A 61 -7.46 2.80 -13.01
CA THR A 61 -7.58 4.24 -12.72
C THR A 61 -8.69 4.56 -11.73
N ASP A 62 -9.85 3.91 -11.85
CA ASP A 62 -10.98 4.11 -10.94
C ASP A 62 -10.82 3.27 -9.69
N GLU A 63 -10.75 3.90 -8.52
CA GLU A 63 -10.44 3.23 -7.25
C GLU A 63 -11.52 2.24 -6.82
N ARG A 64 -12.80 2.50 -7.12
CA ARG A 64 -13.88 1.56 -6.83
C ARG A 64 -13.70 0.29 -7.66
N SER A 65 -13.44 0.43 -8.95
CA SER A 65 -13.16 -0.70 -9.84
C SER A 65 -11.89 -1.44 -9.41
N ALA A 66 -10.85 -0.72 -9.00
CA ALA A 66 -9.59 -1.28 -8.50
C ALA A 66 -9.82 -2.14 -7.24
N GLY A 67 -10.64 -1.66 -6.29
CA GLY A 67 -10.98 -2.41 -5.09
C GLY A 67 -11.66 -3.74 -5.41
N PHE A 68 -12.70 -3.74 -6.28
CA PHE A 68 -13.37 -4.97 -6.69
C PHE A 68 -12.48 -5.87 -7.55
N PHE A 69 -11.58 -5.30 -8.37
CA PHE A 69 -10.61 -6.10 -9.11
C PHE A 69 -9.65 -6.85 -8.16
N ALA A 70 -9.17 -6.19 -7.10
CA ALA A 70 -8.35 -6.82 -6.08
C ALA A 70 -9.11 -7.93 -5.31
N VAL A 71 -10.39 -7.72 -4.98
CA VAL A 71 -11.25 -8.76 -4.41
C VAL A 71 -11.34 -9.96 -5.35
N GLY A 72 -11.56 -9.73 -6.65
CA GLY A 72 -11.60 -10.79 -7.66
C GLY A 72 -10.29 -11.59 -7.75
N LEU A 73 -9.13 -10.90 -7.71
CA LEU A 73 -7.82 -11.57 -7.70
C LEU A 73 -7.63 -12.45 -6.47
N ALA A 74 -8.03 -11.96 -5.28
CA ALA A 74 -7.90 -12.72 -4.05
C ALA A 74 -8.83 -13.94 -4.02
N LEU A 75 -10.06 -13.81 -4.53
CA LEU A 75 -11.02 -14.92 -4.64
C LEU A 75 -10.54 -15.98 -5.63
N HIS A 76 -10.11 -15.56 -6.83
CA HIS A 76 -9.65 -16.48 -7.86
C HIS A 76 -8.36 -17.19 -7.46
N GLY A 77 -7.40 -16.47 -6.91
CA GLY A 77 -6.09 -17.00 -6.55
C GLY A 77 -6.05 -17.71 -5.19
N GLY A 78 -7.06 -17.57 -4.35
CA GLY A 78 -7.09 -18.12 -2.99
C GLY A 78 -6.03 -17.51 -2.04
N LYS A 79 -5.31 -16.47 -2.50
CA LYS A 79 -4.22 -15.78 -1.80
C LYS A 79 -4.59 -14.31 -1.54
N PRO A 80 -3.93 -13.64 -0.56
CA PRO A 80 -4.13 -12.22 -0.37
C PRO A 80 -3.80 -11.40 -1.63
N ALA A 81 -4.58 -10.35 -1.88
CA ALA A 81 -4.29 -9.33 -2.88
C ALA A 81 -4.32 -7.95 -2.24
N ALA A 82 -3.62 -7.00 -2.82
CA ALA A 82 -3.62 -5.63 -2.33
C ALA A 82 -4.18 -4.64 -3.37
N VAL A 83 -4.78 -3.56 -2.88
CA VAL A 83 -5.11 -2.37 -3.66
C VAL A 83 -4.41 -1.17 -3.06
N CYS A 84 -3.72 -0.37 -3.89
CA CYS A 84 -3.01 0.83 -3.46
C CYS A 84 -3.62 2.06 -4.12
N CYS A 85 -3.98 3.07 -3.32
CA CYS A 85 -4.53 4.34 -3.78
C CYS A 85 -3.81 5.54 -3.19
N THR A 86 -4.05 6.71 -3.80
CA THR A 86 -3.59 7.99 -3.30
C THR A 86 -4.43 8.47 -2.10
N SER A 87 -4.11 9.63 -1.55
CA SER A 87 -4.81 10.21 -0.40
C SER A 87 -6.16 10.82 -0.74
N GLY A 88 -6.96 11.08 0.28
CA GLY A 88 -8.23 11.78 0.17
C GLY A 88 -9.38 10.88 -0.26
N THR A 89 -10.30 11.40 -1.06
CA THR A 89 -11.52 10.70 -1.49
C THR A 89 -11.26 9.43 -2.31
N ALA A 90 -10.07 9.25 -2.88
CA ALA A 90 -9.63 8.00 -3.50
C ALA A 90 -9.83 6.80 -2.58
N LEU A 91 -9.44 6.93 -1.30
CA LEU A 91 -9.63 5.89 -0.30
C LEU A 91 -11.10 5.57 -0.05
N LEU A 92 -11.99 6.59 -0.05
CA LEU A 92 -13.42 6.36 0.16
C LEU A 92 -14.07 5.59 -1.00
N ASN A 93 -13.56 5.71 -2.21
CA ASN A 93 -14.04 4.94 -3.35
C ASN A 93 -13.78 3.43 -3.23
N ILE A 94 -12.79 3.03 -2.43
CA ILE A 94 -12.49 1.60 -2.16
C ILE A 94 -13.46 1.01 -1.12
N HIS A 95 -14.16 1.83 -0.34
CA HIS A 95 -15.01 1.40 0.76
C HIS A 95 -16.05 0.30 0.38
N PRO A 96 -16.76 0.38 -0.77
CA PRO A 96 -17.68 -0.69 -1.17
C PRO A 96 -17.00 -2.05 -1.34
N ALA A 97 -15.79 -2.06 -1.91
CA ALA A 97 -15.02 -3.30 -2.08
C ALA A 97 -14.51 -3.87 -0.73
N VAL A 98 -14.18 -2.99 0.23
CA VAL A 98 -13.81 -3.41 1.60
C VAL A 98 -15.01 -4.06 2.29
N ALA A 99 -16.21 -3.48 2.15
CA ALA A 99 -17.43 -4.07 2.70
C ALA A 99 -17.68 -5.47 2.12
N GLU A 100 -17.56 -5.62 0.81
CA GLU A 100 -17.68 -6.91 0.12
C GLU A 100 -16.62 -7.92 0.62
N ALA A 101 -15.35 -7.50 0.69
CA ALA A 101 -14.27 -8.34 1.21
C ALA A 101 -14.52 -8.79 2.66
N PHE A 102 -15.09 -7.93 3.49
CA PHE A 102 -15.42 -8.24 4.88
C PHE A 102 -16.48 -9.34 4.96
N TYR A 103 -17.60 -9.20 4.24
CA TYR A 103 -18.70 -10.18 4.27
C TYR A 103 -18.34 -11.49 3.60
N GLN A 104 -17.57 -11.46 2.50
CA GLN A 104 -17.11 -12.66 1.82
C GLN A 104 -15.84 -13.29 2.43
N LYS A 105 -15.29 -12.71 3.51
CA LYS A 105 -14.07 -13.20 4.16
C LYS A 105 -12.88 -13.27 3.20
N VAL A 106 -12.69 -12.22 2.40
CA VAL A 106 -11.60 -12.10 1.44
C VAL A 106 -10.38 -11.43 2.09
N PRO A 107 -9.17 -12.00 2.00
CA PRO A 107 -7.95 -11.39 2.54
C PRO A 107 -7.47 -10.26 1.62
N LEU A 108 -8.01 -9.06 1.81
CA LEU A 108 -7.69 -7.86 1.04
C LEU A 108 -6.81 -6.91 1.85
N VAL A 109 -5.69 -6.48 1.29
CA VAL A 109 -4.86 -5.40 1.86
C VAL A 109 -5.21 -4.09 1.17
N VAL A 110 -5.71 -3.11 1.90
CA VAL A 110 -5.87 -1.74 1.41
C VAL A 110 -4.66 -0.93 1.84
N ILE A 111 -3.92 -0.38 0.89
CA ILE A 111 -2.76 0.49 1.11
C ILE A 111 -3.16 1.90 0.65
N SER A 112 -3.22 2.85 1.57
CA SER A 112 -3.50 4.24 1.26
C SER A 112 -2.29 5.12 1.54
N ALA A 113 -1.83 5.88 0.54
CA ALA A 113 -0.90 6.96 0.80
C ALA A 113 -1.62 8.10 1.54
N ASP A 114 -0.88 8.79 2.40
CA ASP A 114 -1.42 9.93 3.14
C ASP A 114 -0.40 11.05 3.22
N ARG A 115 -0.88 12.23 3.64
CA ARG A 115 -0.01 13.32 4.03
C ARG A 115 0.51 13.10 5.46
N PRO A 116 1.63 13.75 5.84
CA PRO A 116 2.08 13.78 7.22
C PRO A 116 0.96 14.22 8.16
N ALA A 117 0.88 13.62 9.34
CA ALA A 117 -0.22 13.84 10.29
C ALA A 117 -0.43 15.34 10.66
N ALA A 118 0.66 16.12 10.68
CA ALA A 118 0.60 17.56 10.99
C ALA A 118 -0.16 18.41 9.96
N TRP A 119 -0.38 17.87 8.74
CA TRP A 119 -1.09 18.57 7.65
C TRP A 119 -2.58 18.27 7.64
N ILE A 120 -3.01 17.21 8.33
CA ILE A 120 -4.41 16.83 8.37
C ILE A 120 -5.22 17.83 9.19
N GLY A 121 -6.35 18.30 8.63
CA GLY A 121 -7.18 19.30 9.26
C GLY A 121 -6.71 20.75 9.09
N GLN A 122 -5.65 20.99 8.30
CA GLN A 122 -5.12 22.34 8.02
C GLN A 122 -5.64 22.93 6.70
N MET A 123 -6.76 22.49 6.20
CA MET A 123 -7.34 22.91 4.90
C MET A 123 -6.46 22.56 3.69
N ASP A 124 -5.51 21.64 3.83
CA ASP A 124 -4.71 21.15 2.71
C ASP A 124 -5.58 20.31 1.76
N GLY A 125 -5.35 20.47 0.47
CA GLY A 125 -6.10 19.77 -0.56
C GLY A 125 -5.90 18.26 -0.53
N GLN A 126 -6.96 17.51 -0.84
CA GLN A 126 -6.93 16.05 -0.94
C GLN A 126 -6.51 15.36 0.36
N THR A 127 -6.98 15.89 1.49
CA THR A 127 -6.80 15.33 2.84
C THR A 127 -8.13 14.98 3.46
N LEU A 128 -8.14 13.94 4.27
CA LEU A 128 -9.22 13.56 5.18
C LEU A 128 -8.64 12.70 6.32
N PRO A 129 -9.36 12.51 7.44
CA PRO A 129 -8.93 11.58 8.48
C PRO A 129 -8.99 10.14 7.97
N GLN A 130 -7.87 9.62 7.45
CA GLN A 130 -7.79 8.27 6.85
C GLN A 130 -7.66 7.13 7.88
N PRO A 131 -6.94 7.29 9.01
CA PRO A 131 -6.88 6.25 10.03
C PRO A 131 -8.25 5.84 10.53
N GLY A 132 -8.54 4.53 10.46
CA GLY A 132 -9.81 3.97 10.94
C GLY A 132 -11.03 4.28 10.08
N VAL A 133 -10.87 4.83 8.88
CA VAL A 133 -11.98 5.23 7.99
C VAL A 133 -12.94 4.09 7.66
N PHE A 134 -12.48 2.85 7.64
CA PHE A 134 -13.31 1.66 7.36
C PHE A 134 -14.04 1.10 8.59
N GLY A 135 -13.78 1.64 9.79
CA GLY A 135 -14.42 1.22 11.04
C GLY A 135 -14.29 -0.29 11.27
N SER A 136 -15.43 -0.95 11.54
CA SER A 136 -15.49 -2.38 11.80
C SER A 136 -15.44 -3.26 10.55
N LEU A 137 -15.36 -2.68 9.35
CA LEU A 137 -15.29 -3.43 8.10
C LEU A 137 -13.88 -3.94 7.77
N VAL A 138 -12.88 -3.62 8.58
CA VAL A 138 -11.53 -4.19 8.50
C VAL A 138 -11.16 -4.88 9.81
N LYS A 139 -10.40 -5.95 9.72
CA LYS A 139 -9.93 -6.68 10.91
C LYS A 139 -8.85 -5.91 11.67
N LYS A 140 -8.04 -5.15 10.93
CA LYS A 140 -7.01 -4.26 11.49
C LYS A 140 -6.84 -3.04 10.59
N SER A 141 -6.70 -1.88 11.20
CA SER A 141 -6.28 -0.65 10.54
C SER A 141 -5.06 -0.11 11.27
N VAL A 142 -3.99 0.18 10.54
CA VAL A 142 -2.75 0.74 11.09
C VAL A 142 -2.34 1.98 10.32
N GLN A 143 -1.72 2.93 11.01
CA GLN A 143 -1.03 4.06 10.41
C GLN A 143 0.46 3.90 10.65
N LEU A 144 1.25 3.86 9.57
CA LEU A 144 2.69 3.74 9.68
C LEU A 144 3.31 5.05 10.15
N PRO A 145 4.41 5.01 10.91
CA PRO A 145 5.20 6.20 11.18
C PRO A 145 6.05 6.58 9.94
N GLU A 146 6.46 7.84 9.85
CA GLU A 146 7.64 8.21 9.12
C GLU A 146 8.87 7.81 9.94
N ILE A 147 9.86 7.17 9.33
CA ILE A 147 10.99 6.58 10.06
C ILE A 147 12.14 7.57 10.15
N HIS A 148 12.42 8.05 11.35
CA HIS A 148 13.54 8.94 11.67
C HIS A 148 14.53 8.30 12.64
N THR A 149 14.10 7.31 13.42
CA THR A 149 14.88 6.61 14.44
C THR A 149 14.74 5.10 14.30
N ASP A 150 15.62 4.34 14.94
CA ASP A 150 15.54 2.87 14.99
C ASP A 150 14.25 2.40 15.70
N GLN A 151 13.75 3.20 16.66
CA GLN A 151 12.48 2.91 17.33
C GLN A 151 11.29 3.04 16.39
N ASP A 152 11.28 4.05 15.50
CA ASP A 152 10.25 4.20 14.49
C ASP A 152 10.29 3.04 13.50
N GLU A 153 11.51 2.60 13.15
CA GLU A 153 11.73 1.47 12.25
C GLU A 153 11.16 0.17 12.82
N TRP A 154 11.50 -0.14 14.07
CA TRP A 154 10.92 -1.29 14.78
C TRP A 154 9.39 -1.19 14.87
N TYR A 155 8.87 -0.01 15.20
CA TYR A 155 7.43 0.20 15.34
C TYR A 155 6.69 0.08 14.00
N CYS A 156 7.25 0.61 12.92
CA CYS A 156 6.74 0.45 11.56
C CYS A 156 6.63 -1.02 11.18
N ASN A 157 7.71 -1.77 11.37
CA ASN A 157 7.77 -3.21 11.10
C ASN A 157 6.70 -3.97 11.90
N ARG A 158 6.56 -3.69 13.18
CA ARG A 158 5.54 -4.29 14.04
C ARG A 158 4.13 -4.02 13.53
N LEU A 159 3.79 -2.77 13.18
CA LEU A 159 2.45 -2.41 12.70
C LEU A 159 2.07 -3.12 11.40
N ILE A 160 3.01 -3.20 10.46
CA ILE A 160 2.78 -3.91 9.19
C ILE A 160 2.52 -5.39 9.45
N ASN A 161 3.35 -6.04 10.28
CA ASN A 161 3.16 -7.44 10.66
C ASN A 161 1.82 -7.67 11.36
N GLU A 162 1.43 -6.81 12.32
CA GLU A 162 0.12 -6.89 12.99
C GLU A 162 -1.03 -6.84 11.98
N ALA A 163 -0.95 -5.98 10.96
CA ALA A 163 -1.99 -5.90 9.94
C ALA A 163 -2.00 -7.14 9.04
N LEU A 164 -0.84 -7.55 8.52
CA LEU A 164 -0.76 -8.66 7.56
C LEU A 164 -1.09 -10.02 8.20
N LEU A 165 -0.76 -10.24 9.47
CA LEU A 165 -1.15 -11.44 10.21
C LEU A 165 -2.67 -11.55 10.36
N GLU A 166 -3.36 -10.42 10.55
CA GLU A 166 -4.82 -10.39 10.69
C GLU A 166 -5.57 -10.77 9.40
N LEU A 167 -4.93 -10.76 8.23
CA LEU A 167 -5.56 -11.24 6.99
C LEU A 167 -6.16 -12.63 7.12
N ASN A 168 -5.52 -13.50 7.92
CA ASN A 168 -5.90 -14.91 8.06
C ASN A 168 -6.18 -15.34 9.51
N HIS A 169 -5.85 -14.51 10.52
CA HIS A 169 -6.05 -14.82 11.92
C HIS A 169 -7.56 -14.92 12.26
N HIS A 170 -8.00 -15.99 12.90
CA HIS A 170 -9.43 -16.25 13.21
C HIS A 170 -10.40 -16.04 12.02
N GLY A 171 -10.00 -16.49 10.84
CA GLY A 171 -10.73 -16.32 9.59
C GLY A 171 -10.17 -15.20 8.72
N LYS A 172 -10.41 -15.30 7.42
CA LYS A 172 -9.93 -14.31 6.45
C LYS A 172 -10.73 -13.01 6.52
N GLY A 173 -10.10 -11.90 6.12
CA GLY A 173 -10.78 -10.61 6.01
C GLY A 173 -9.84 -9.47 5.62
N PRO A 174 -10.40 -8.29 5.30
CA PRO A 174 -9.61 -7.15 4.86
C PRO A 174 -8.87 -6.45 6.01
N VAL A 175 -7.75 -5.81 5.67
CA VAL A 175 -6.95 -4.95 6.54
C VAL A 175 -6.60 -3.64 5.84
N HIS A 176 -6.29 -2.59 6.60
CA HIS A 176 -5.92 -1.28 6.08
C HIS A 176 -4.57 -0.84 6.62
N ILE A 177 -3.67 -0.41 5.74
CA ILE A 177 -2.37 0.17 6.05
C ILE A 177 -2.31 1.58 5.48
N ASN A 178 -2.38 2.59 6.34
CA ASN A 178 -2.24 3.99 5.98
C ASN A 178 -0.77 4.40 6.05
N VAL A 179 -0.26 5.01 4.97
CA VAL A 179 1.17 5.30 4.80
C VAL A 179 1.38 6.81 4.63
N PRO A 180 1.71 7.54 5.70
CA PRO A 180 2.14 8.93 5.59
C PRO A 180 3.45 9.05 4.81
N ILE A 181 3.50 10.01 3.88
CA ILE A 181 4.64 10.23 3.00
C ILE A 181 4.92 11.73 2.90
N SER A 182 6.08 12.15 3.39
CA SER A 182 6.58 13.52 3.25
C SER A 182 7.16 13.79 1.86
N GLU A 183 7.18 15.05 1.46
CA GLU A 183 7.96 15.51 0.30
C GLU A 183 9.47 15.30 0.55
N PRO A 184 10.25 15.14 -0.52
CA PRO A 184 9.87 15.02 -1.92
C PRO A 184 9.36 13.60 -2.25
N LEU A 185 8.40 13.49 -3.22
CA LEU A 185 7.77 12.22 -3.57
C LEU A 185 8.54 11.42 -4.64
N PHE A 186 9.30 12.10 -5.49
CA PHE A 186 9.92 11.50 -6.68
C PHE A 186 11.42 11.29 -6.51
N GLN A 187 11.84 10.81 -5.34
CA GLN A 187 13.22 10.37 -5.08
C GLN A 187 13.29 8.85 -5.06
N PHE A 188 13.99 8.31 -6.06
CA PHE A 188 14.19 6.87 -6.24
C PHE A 188 15.69 6.62 -6.29
N THR A 189 16.29 6.42 -5.13
CA THR A 189 17.75 6.35 -4.96
C THR A 189 18.22 5.07 -4.27
N THR A 190 17.31 4.23 -3.79
CA THR A 190 17.64 2.98 -3.12
C THR A 190 17.75 1.86 -4.16
N PRO A 191 18.90 1.17 -4.29
CA PRO A 191 19.04 0.00 -5.16
C PRO A 191 18.19 -1.17 -4.64
N GLU A 192 17.88 -2.10 -5.55
CA GLU A 192 17.19 -3.35 -5.24
C GLU A 192 17.98 -4.21 -4.25
#